data_22c78cdf1e6f9ab93de16b8549256490
#
_entry.id   22c78cdf1e6f9ab93de16b8549256490
#
_cell.length_a   1.000
_cell.length_b   1.000
_cell.length_c   1.000
_cell.angle_alpha   90.00
_cell.angle_beta   90.00
_cell.angle_gamma   90.00
#
_symmetry.space_group_name_H-M   'P 1'
#
loop_
_entity.id
_entity.type
_entity.pdbx_description
1 polymer ?
#
loop_
_entity_poly.entity_id
_entity_poly.type
_entity_poly.pdbx_seq_one_letter_code
_entity_poly.pdbx_strand_id
1 'polypeptide(L)'
;PYPRSWPSAAPLVNADPGRVRNDAFFRKMYGGSADEVRANLVSVEWLGGARVPFSKVNGAAEALGRVREELETLPAEVYQYVAQPVGTFAWRPIAGTARLSMHSFGAAIDFQLPRALYRYWKWDMRSPNDAPVYPERMLEDARLRQVVAVFERRGFIWGGKWFHYDTMHFEYRPELLG
;
A
#
# COMPACT_ATOMS: atom_id res chain seq x y z
N PRO A 1 -0.44 -0.80 -16.32
CA PRO A 1 -1.57 -1.42 -15.61
C PRO A 1 -1.08 -2.20 -14.38
N TYR A 2 -1.90 -2.28 -13.34
CA TYR A 2 -1.63 -3.10 -12.16
C TYR A 2 -1.99 -4.56 -12.45
N PRO A 3 -1.11 -5.54 -12.16
CA PRO A 3 -1.42 -6.96 -12.41
C PRO A 3 -2.44 -7.49 -11.39
N ARG A 4 -3.60 -7.95 -11.88
CA ARG A 4 -4.67 -8.48 -11.02
C ARG A 4 -4.38 -9.87 -10.47
N SER A 5 -3.67 -10.70 -11.23
CA SER A 5 -3.27 -12.03 -10.77
C SER A 5 -2.11 -11.94 -9.78
N TRP A 6 -1.96 -12.97 -8.95
CA TRP A 6 -0.75 -13.12 -8.14
C TRP A 6 0.45 -13.34 -9.08
N PRO A 7 1.56 -12.61 -8.89
CA PRO A 7 2.72 -12.73 -9.76
C PRO A 7 3.35 -14.13 -9.68
N SER A 8 3.85 -14.62 -10.80
CA SER A 8 4.67 -15.85 -10.87
C SER A 8 6.16 -15.54 -11.05
N ALA A 9 6.53 -14.28 -11.27
CA ALA A 9 7.89 -13.81 -11.47
C ALA A 9 8.00 -12.33 -11.10
N ALA A 10 9.22 -11.80 -11.10
CA ALA A 10 9.51 -10.38 -10.92
C ALA A 10 8.74 -9.50 -11.93
N PRO A 11 8.32 -8.28 -11.54
CA PRO A 11 7.72 -7.32 -12.44
C PRO A 11 8.68 -6.90 -13.57
N LEU A 12 8.11 -6.46 -14.68
CA LEU A 12 8.90 -5.86 -15.76
C LEU A 12 9.64 -4.60 -15.27
N VAL A 13 10.80 -4.32 -15.86
CA VAL A 13 11.61 -3.15 -15.52
C VAL A 13 10.78 -1.87 -15.61
N ASN A 14 10.82 -1.06 -14.54
CA ASN A 14 10.05 0.18 -14.36
C ASN A 14 8.52 0.01 -14.37
N ALA A 15 7.99 -1.19 -14.18
CA ALA A 15 6.57 -1.40 -13.99
C ALA A 15 6.15 -1.04 -12.55
N ASP A 16 5.80 0.24 -12.33
CA ASP A 16 5.44 0.82 -11.03
C ASP A 16 4.03 1.45 -11.09
N PRO A 17 2.95 0.66 -11.09
CA PRO A 17 1.59 1.17 -11.26
C PRO A 17 1.19 2.26 -10.26
N GLY A 18 1.57 2.13 -8.99
CA GLY A 18 1.26 3.11 -7.96
C GLY A 18 1.97 4.45 -8.14
N ARG A 19 3.07 4.46 -8.90
CA ARG A 19 3.84 5.69 -9.17
C ARG A 19 3.34 6.45 -10.39
N VAL A 20 2.48 5.84 -11.22
CA VAL A 20 1.92 6.46 -12.44
C VAL A 20 0.54 7.03 -12.12
N ARG A 21 0.46 8.34 -11.88
CA ARG A 21 -0.79 9.05 -11.61
C ARG A 21 -0.70 10.52 -11.98
N ASN A 22 -1.87 11.15 -12.14
CA ASN A 22 -1.98 12.59 -12.30
C ASN A 22 -2.06 13.27 -10.93
N ASP A 23 -0.94 13.82 -10.45
CA ASP A 23 -0.86 14.44 -9.12
C ASP A 23 -1.81 15.64 -8.96
N ALA A 24 -2.08 16.42 -10.03
CA ALA A 24 -3.02 17.53 -9.96
C ALA A 24 -4.46 17.04 -9.71
N PHE A 25 -4.85 15.93 -10.32
CA PHE A 25 -6.15 15.30 -10.06
C PHE A 25 -6.26 14.81 -8.60
N PHE A 26 -5.22 14.14 -8.09
CA PHE A 26 -5.21 13.66 -6.71
C PHE A 26 -5.24 14.81 -5.69
N ARG A 27 -4.50 15.90 -5.94
CA ARG A 27 -4.57 17.11 -5.11
C ARG A 27 -5.96 17.74 -5.10
N LYS A 28 -6.63 17.77 -6.25
CA LYS A 28 -8.00 18.28 -6.33
C LYS A 28 -8.99 17.38 -5.59
N MET A 29 -8.81 16.07 -5.63
CA MET A 29 -9.72 15.09 -5.03
C MET A 29 -9.53 15.00 -3.51
N TYR A 30 -8.29 14.84 -3.04
CA TYR A 30 -7.98 14.55 -1.62
C TYR A 30 -7.60 15.79 -0.80
N GLY A 31 -7.10 16.85 -1.44
CA GLY A 31 -6.61 18.09 -0.85
C GLY A 31 -5.26 18.50 -1.42
N GLY A 32 -5.07 19.80 -1.64
CA GLY A 32 -3.88 20.41 -2.22
C GLY A 32 -2.77 20.71 -1.19
N SER A 33 -3.08 20.64 0.10
CA SER A 33 -2.17 20.89 1.22
C SER A 33 -2.34 19.84 2.33
N ALA A 34 -1.36 19.78 3.25
CA ALA A 34 -1.41 18.89 4.40
C ALA A 34 -2.64 19.15 5.27
N ASP A 35 -3.02 20.41 5.45
CA ASP A 35 -4.15 20.81 6.31
C ASP A 35 -5.49 20.44 5.68
N GLU A 36 -5.63 20.64 4.37
CA GLU A 36 -6.83 20.20 3.64
C GLU A 36 -7.01 18.68 3.72
N VAL A 37 -5.93 17.90 3.58
CA VAL A 37 -6.01 16.45 3.72
C VAL A 37 -6.32 16.07 5.17
N ARG A 38 -5.69 16.69 6.18
CA ARG A 38 -5.99 16.42 7.60
C ARG A 38 -7.46 16.62 7.94
N ALA A 39 -8.10 17.65 7.37
CA ALA A 39 -9.54 17.90 7.57
C ALA A 39 -10.44 16.79 7.01
N ASN A 40 -9.91 15.96 6.14
CA ASN A 40 -10.58 14.82 5.54
C ASN A 40 -10.22 13.47 6.15
N LEU A 41 -9.32 13.43 7.15
CA LEU A 41 -9.00 12.20 7.86
C LEU A 41 -10.05 11.86 8.90
N VAL A 42 -10.42 10.59 8.94
CA VAL A 42 -11.26 10.00 9.99
C VAL A 42 -10.49 8.87 10.67
N SER A 43 -10.86 8.58 11.91
CA SER A 43 -10.24 7.48 12.66
C SER A 43 -10.91 6.16 12.28
N VAL A 44 -10.17 5.28 11.62
CA VAL A 44 -10.60 3.93 11.25
C VAL A 44 -10.10 2.93 12.29
N GLU A 45 -10.99 2.08 12.80
CA GLU A 45 -10.60 0.97 13.65
C GLU A 45 -9.86 -0.10 12.85
N TRP A 46 -8.79 -0.63 13.42
CA TRP A 46 -7.97 -1.68 12.82
C TRP A 46 -7.87 -2.89 13.75
N LEU A 47 -7.22 -3.95 13.28
CA LEU A 47 -7.03 -5.20 14.02
C LEU A 47 -6.44 -4.94 15.41
N GLY A 48 -6.88 -5.73 16.41
CA GLY A 48 -6.41 -5.60 17.80
C GLY A 48 -6.82 -4.31 18.51
N GLY A 49 -7.81 -3.59 17.99
CA GLY A 49 -8.31 -2.33 18.59
C GLY A 49 -7.44 -1.10 18.27
N ALA A 50 -6.43 -1.24 17.41
CA ALA A 50 -5.66 -0.10 16.91
C ALA A 50 -6.57 0.86 16.12
N ARG A 51 -6.21 2.16 16.09
CA ARG A 51 -6.93 3.16 15.31
C ARG A 51 -5.95 3.92 14.43
N VAL A 52 -6.31 4.09 13.16
CA VAL A 52 -5.47 4.78 12.19
C VAL A 52 -6.22 5.92 11.50
N PRO A 53 -5.59 7.10 11.30
CA PRO A 53 -6.19 8.16 10.51
C PRO A 53 -6.17 7.78 9.03
N PHE A 54 -7.33 7.84 8.37
CA PHE A 54 -7.43 7.54 6.94
C PHE A 54 -8.40 8.48 6.24
N SER A 55 -8.20 8.74 4.95
CA SER A 55 -9.02 9.69 4.22
C SER A 55 -10.45 9.15 4.01
N LYS A 56 -11.45 9.96 4.36
CA LYS A 56 -12.86 9.69 4.02
C LYS A 56 -13.19 9.91 2.54
N VAL A 57 -12.28 10.57 1.80
CA VAL A 57 -12.50 10.92 0.40
C VAL A 57 -12.48 9.66 -0.47
N ASN A 58 -13.33 9.65 -1.47
CA ASN A 58 -13.46 8.56 -2.45
C ASN A 58 -13.74 7.17 -1.82
N GLY A 59 -14.29 7.13 -0.60
CA GLY A 59 -14.60 5.87 0.10
C GLY A 59 -13.39 5.12 0.66
N ALA A 60 -12.21 5.77 0.76
CA ALA A 60 -10.97 5.08 1.17
C ALA A 60 -11.04 4.55 2.61
N ALA A 61 -11.58 5.34 3.56
CA ALA A 61 -11.72 4.92 4.95
C ALA A 61 -12.71 3.75 5.11
N GLU A 62 -13.84 3.81 4.41
CA GLU A 62 -14.84 2.73 4.39
C GLU A 62 -14.25 1.45 3.76
N ALA A 63 -13.46 1.60 2.70
CA ALA A 63 -12.78 0.47 2.08
C ALA A 63 -11.78 -0.20 3.04
N LEU A 64 -11.00 0.60 3.80
CA LEU A 64 -10.09 0.08 4.83
C LEU A 64 -10.84 -0.65 5.95
N GLY A 65 -11.98 -0.13 6.39
CA GLY A 65 -12.85 -0.79 7.35
C GLY A 65 -13.31 -2.17 6.85
N ARG A 66 -13.75 -2.25 5.59
CA ARG A 66 -14.14 -3.52 4.96
C ARG A 66 -12.96 -4.50 4.79
N VAL A 67 -11.74 -4.00 4.59
CA VAL A 67 -10.53 -4.85 4.61
C VAL A 67 -10.37 -5.49 5.99
N ARG A 68 -10.47 -4.69 7.09
CA ARG A 68 -10.37 -5.22 8.45
C ARG A 68 -11.43 -6.30 8.71
N GLU A 69 -12.69 -6.00 8.41
CA GLU A 69 -13.80 -6.95 8.63
C GLU A 69 -13.56 -8.29 7.90
N GLU A 70 -13.07 -8.23 6.67
CA GLU A 70 -12.77 -9.44 5.90
C GLU A 70 -11.54 -10.19 6.43
N LEU A 71 -10.48 -9.48 6.84
CA LEU A 71 -9.30 -10.07 7.46
C LEU A 71 -9.66 -10.83 8.76
N GLU A 72 -10.56 -10.29 9.58
CA GLU A 72 -11.01 -10.94 10.82
C GLU A 72 -11.76 -12.26 10.60
N THR A 73 -12.22 -12.54 9.37
CA THR A 73 -12.79 -13.85 9.01
C THR A 73 -11.73 -14.90 8.67
N LEU A 74 -10.47 -14.50 8.49
CA LEU A 74 -9.36 -15.39 8.17
C LEU A 74 -8.68 -15.91 9.45
N PRO A 75 -7.91 -17.02 9.35
CA PRO A 75 -7.11 -17.51 10.49
C PRO A 75 -6.13 -16.45 10.99
N ALA A 76 -5.86 -16.47 12.31
CA ALA A 76 -4.98 -15.51 12.96
C ALA A 76 -3.58 -15.45 12.34
N GLU A 77 -3.04 -16.59 11.93
CA GLU A 77 -1.74 -16.69 11.26
C GLU A 77 -1.68 -15.99 9.89
N VAL A 78 -2.83 -15.60 9.33
CA VAL A 78 -2.92 -14.81 8.10
C VAL A 78 -3.01 -13.32 8.44
N TYR A 79 -4.04 -12.90 9.19
CA TYR A 79 -4.26 -11.48 9.43
C TYR A 79 -3.20 -10.82 10.33
N GLN A 80 -2.50 -11.60 11.16
CA GLN A 80 -1.38 -11.07 11.96
C GLN A 80 -0.25 -10.45 11.12
N TYR A 81 -0.14 -10.79 9.82
CA TYR A 81 0.83 -10.16 8.92
C TYR A 81 0.64 -8.65 8.80
N VAL A 82 -0.58 -8.17 8.97
CA VAL A 82 -0.96 -6.76 8.87
C VAL A 82 -1.63 -6.24 10.15
N ALA A 83 -1.44 -6.94 11.27
CA ALA A 83 -2.02 -6.51 12.55
C ALA A 83 -1.40 -5.21 13.07
N GLN A 84 -0.13 -4.96 12.74
CA GLN A 84 0.60 -3.78 13.22
C GLN A 84 0.78 -2.73 12.11
N PRO A 85 -0.07 -1.68 12.06
CA PRO A 85 0.14 -0.56 11.15
C PRO A 85 1.36 0.26 11.59
N VAL A 86 2.17 0.71 10.63
CA VAL A 86 3.38 1.54 10.85
C VAL A 86 3.09 3.01 10.52
N GLY A 87 2.25 3.27 9.53
CA GLY A 87 1.91 4.63 9.16
C GLY A 87 0.84 4.72 8.08
N THR A 88 0.07 5.83 8.11
CA THR A 88 -0.97 6.12 7.12
C THR A 88 -0.80 7.51 6.51
N PHE A 89 -0.80 8.57 7.29
CA PHE A 89 -0.69 9.95 6.81
C PHE A 89 0.69 10.53 7.06
N ALA A 90 1.34 10.98 5.98
CA ALA A 90 2.58 11.73 6.03
C ALA A 90 2.69 12.62 4.78
N TRP A 91 2.64 13.94 4.94
CA TRP A 91 2.78 14.88 3.84
C TRP A 91 4.25 14.98 3.40
N ARG A 92 4.60 14.21 2.39
CA ARG A 92 5.97 14.13 1.88
C ARG A 92 6.02 13.66 0.44
N PRO A 93 7.06 14.04 -0.34
CA PRO A 93 7.29 13.43 -1.64
C PRO A 93 7.74 11.97 -1.50
N ILE A 94 7.58 11.21 -2.56
CA ILE A 94 8.22 9.91 -2.76
C ILE A 94 9.74 10.12 -2.81
N ALA A 95 10.50 9.33 -2.08
CA ALA A 95 11.95 9.45 -1.99
C ALA A 95 12.61 9.47 -3.39
N GLY A 96 13.37 10.54 -3.67
CA GLY A 96 14.06 10.75 -4.95
C GLY A 96 13.17 11.33 -6.06
N THR A 97 11.98 11.85 -5.75
CA THR A 97 11.07 12.46 -6.73
C THR A 97 10.44 13.76 -6.20
N ALA A 98 9.86 14.57 -7.09
CA ALA A 98 9.03 15.73 -6.71
C ALA A 98 7.55 15.36 -6.50
N ARG A 99 7.16 14.10 -6.71
CA ARG A 99 5.77 13.61 -6.59
C ARG A 99 5.42 13.32 -5.15
N LEU A 100 4.22 13.70 -4.72
CA LEU A 100 3.71 13.33 -3.40
C LEU A 100 3.52 11.80 -3.27
N SER A 101 3.81 11.26 -2.10
CA SER A 101 3.43 9.90 -1.75
C SER A 101 1.90 9.79 -1.61
N MET A 102 1.30 8.60 -1.76
CA MET A 102 -0.11 8.37 -1.43
C MET A 102 -0.40 8.54 0.07
N HIS A 103 0.61 8.41 0.92
CA HIS A 103 0.51 8.80 2.33
C HIS A 103 0.17 10.27 2.52
N SER A 104 0.61 11.16 1.61
CA SER A 104 0.25 12.59 1.65
C SER A 104 -1.24 12.83 1.48
N PHE A 105 -1.95 11.91 0.84
CA PHE A 105 -3.39 11.97 0.64
C PHE A 105 -4.20 11.21 1.71
N GLY A 106 -3.51 10.60 2.70
CA GLY A 106 -4.15 9.77 3.71
C GLY A 106 -4.84 8.52 3.13
N ALA A 107 -4.38 8.06 1.98
CA ALA A 107 -4.98 6.95 1.23
C ALA A 107 -4.00 5.78 1.03
N ALA A 108 -2.99 5.68 1.89
CA ALA A 108 -2.04 4.57 1.95
C ALA A 108 -1.81 4.15 3.40
N ILE A 109 -1.42 2.89 3.58
CA ILE A 109 -1.09 2.30 4.87
C ILE A 109 0.10 1.35 4.71
N ASP A 110 1.06 1.46 5.63
CA ASP A 110 2.19 0.55 5.74
C ASP A 110 2.03 -0.34 6.97
N PHE A 111 2.49 -1.59 6.87
CA PHE A 111 2.43 -2.58 7.94
C PHE A 111 3.79 -3.15 8.28
N GLN A 112 3.97 -3.52 9.56
CA GLN A 112 5.09 -4.32 10.02
C GLN A 112 4.88 -5.78 9.60
N LEU A 113 5.30 -6.14 8.39
CA LEU A 113 5.28 -7.53 7.93
C LEU A 113 6.30 -8.40 8.67
N PRO A 114 6.18 -9.75 8.64
CA PRO A 114 7.25 -10.64 9.06
C PRO A 114 8.59 -10.26 8.41
N ARG A 115 9.69 -10.33 9.17
CA ARG A 115 11.02 -9.82 8.76
C ARG A 115 11.46 -10.29 7.36
N ALA A 116 11.18 -11.52 7.00
CA ALA A 116 11.56 -12.08 5.71
C ALA A 116 10.81 -11.44 4.53
N LEU A 117 9.62 -10.88 4.79
CA LEU A 117 8.71 -10.26 3.82
C LEU A 117 8.74 -8.73 3.86
N TYR A 118 9.37 -8.13 4.87
CA TYR A 118 9.47 -6.68 5.08
C TYR A 118 10.61 -6.12 4.25
N ARG A 119 10.34 -5.81 2.97
CA ARG A 119 11.35 -5.48 1.97
C ARG A 119 11.03 -4.16 1.26
N TYR A 120 12.05 -3.36 1.06
CA TYR A 120 12.00 -2.14 0.27
C TYR A 120 13.16 -2.13 -0.73
N TRP A 121 12.88 -1.88 -1.98
CA TRP A 121 13.82 -2.00 -3.08
C TRP A 121 15.18 -1.31 -2.86
N LYS A 122 15.19 -0.12 -2.21
CA LYS A 122 16.44 0.60 -1.91
C LYS A 122 17.31 -0.11 -0.87
N TRP A 123 16.72 -0.85 0.05
CA TRP A 123 17.48 -1.59 1.07
C TRP A 123 18.21 -2.80 0.48
N ASP A 124 17.71 -3.31 -0.65
CA ASP A 124 18.22 -4.51 -1.30
C ASP A 124 19.22 -4.20 -2.43
N MET A 125 19.44 -2.91 -2.73
CA MET A 125 20.44 -2.46 -3.68
C MET A 125 21.86 -2.54 -3.10
N ARG A 126 22.80 -3.06 -3.85
CA ARG A 126 24.23 -3.08 -3.48
C ARG A 126 24.91 -1.75 -3.74
N SER A 127 24.42 -1.02 -4.74
CA SER A 127 24.90 0.31 -5.15
C SER A 127 23.73 1.17 -5.61
N PRO A 128 23.79 2.51 -5.46
CA PRO A 128 22.73 3.42 -5.91
C PRO A 128 22.36 3.33 -7.38
N ASN A 129 23.25 2.76 -8.21
CA ASN A 129 23.03 2.61 -9.66
C ASN A 129 22.61 1.20 -10.08
N ASP A 130 22.45 0.29 -9.12
CA ASP A 130 22.03 -1.08 -9.42
C ASP A 130 20.53 -1.15 -9.68
N ALA A 131 20.11 -2.12 -10.48
CA ALA A 131 18.70 -2.49 -10.56
C ALA A 131 18.26 -3.18 -9.25
N PRO A 132 17.00 -2.97 -8.81
CA PRO A 132 16.45 -3.68 -7.66
C PRO A 132 16.50 -5.21 -7.88
N VAL A 133 16.88 -5.94 -6.84
CA VAL A 133 16.81 -7.42 -6.85
C VAL A 133 15.48 -7.81 -6.24
N TYR A 134 14.54 -8.24 -7.09
CA TYR A 134 13.20 -8.60 -6.65
C TYR A 134 13.21 -9.85 -5.75
N PRO A 135 12.59 -9.80 -4.57
CA PRO A 135 12.60 -10.91 -3.61
C PRO A 135 11.56 -11.97 -3.97
N GLU A 136 11.79 -12.76 -5.03
CA GLU A 136 10.81 -13.72 -5.58
C GLU A 136 10.27 -14.71 -4.56
N ARG A 137 11.06 -15.08 -3.53
CA ARG A 137 10.61 -15.97 -2.45
C ARG A 137 9.35 -15.49 -1.73
N MET A 138 9.08 -14.18 -1.71
CA MET A 138 7.83 -13.67 -1.11
C MET A 138 6.58 -14.13 -1.89
N LEU A 139 6.74 -14.47 -3.17
CA LEU A 139 5.63 -14.96 -4.01
C LEU A 139 5.18 -16.37 -3.63
N GLU A 140 6.00 -17.12 -2.91
CA GLU A 140 5.69 -18.46 -2.40
C GLU A 140 4.84 -18.41 -1.11
N ASP A 141 4.74 -17.23 -0.46
CA ASP A 141 4.02 -17.09 0.81
C ASP A 141 2.50 -17.03 0.59
N ALA A 142 1.83 -18.13 0.91
CA ALA A 142 0.38 -18.28 0.74
C ALA A 142 -0.44 -17.35 1.67
N ARG A 143 0.08 -16.97 2.84
CA ARG A 143 -0.58 -16.05 3.78
C ARG A 143 -0.53 -14.62 3.27
N LEU A 144 0.65 -14.18 2.80
CA LEU A 144 0.80 -12.88 2.15
C LEU A 144 -0.14 -12.76 0.95
N ARG A 145 -0.22 -13.80 0.12
CA ARG A 145 -1.14 -13.83 -1.02
C ARG A 145 -2.59 -13.64 -0.59
N GLN A 146 -3.04 -14.28 0.49
CA GLN A 146 -4.39 -14.12 1.03
C GLN A 146 -4.64 -12.69 1.52
N VAL A 147 -3.70 -12.10 2.27
CA VAL A 147 -3.78 -10.71 2.74
C VAL A 147 -3.91 -9.75 1.55
N VAL A 148 -3.01 -9.86 0.57
CA VAL A 148 -3.03 -8.99 -0.62
C VAL A 148 -4.34 -9.11 -1.38
N ALA A 149 -4.86 -10.35 -1.53
CA ALA A 149 -6.14 -10.57 -2.21
C ALA A 149 -7.33 -9.89 -1.50
N VAL A 150 -7.35 -9.83 -0.15
CA VAL A 150 -8.36 -9.07 0.60
C VAL A 150 -8.29 -7.59 0.27
N PHE A 151 -7.09 -7.00 0.32
CA PHE A 151 -6.88 -5.60 0.01
C PHE A 151 -7.30 -5.25 -1.43
N GLU A 152 -6.91 -6.08 -2.40
CA GLU A 152 -7.24 -5.86 -3.82
C GLU A 152 -8.75 -5.92 -4.08
N ARG A 153 -9.47 -6.83 -3.45
CA ARG A 153 -10.95 -6.88 -3.54
C ARG A 153 -11.63 -5.61 -3.01
N ARG A 154 -10.95 -4.86 -2.16
CA ARG A 154 -11.47 -3.63 -1.54
C ARG A 154 -10.89 -2.35 -2.13
N GLY A 155 -10.25 -2.44 -3.31
CA GLY A 155 -9.78 -1.28 -4.06
C GLY A 155 -8.35 -0.83 -3.72
N PHE A 156 -7.60 -1.60 -2.97
CA PHE A 156 -6.18 -1.30 -2.67
C PHE A 156 -5.26 -2.04 -3.62
N ILE A 157 -4.18 -1.40 -4.02
CA ILE A 157 -3.06 -2.07 -4.70
C ILE A 157 -1.91 -2.26 -3.72
N TRP A 158 -1.09 -3.28 -3.97
CA TRP A 158 0.06 -3.64 -3.13
C TRP A 158 1.39 -3.30 -3.81
N GLY A 159 2.27 -2.62 -3.07
CA GLY A 159 3.60 -2.20 -3.56
C GLY A 159 4.57 -3.35 -3.86
N GLY A 160 4.30 -4.55 -3.36
CA GLY A 160 5.10 -5.73 -3.68
C GLY A 160 4.97 -6.21 -5.14
N LYS A 161 3.98 -5.76 -5.89
CA LYS A 161 3.82 -6.03 -7.33
C LYS A 161 4.52 -4.99 -8.24
N TRP A 162 5.34 -4.10 -7.68
CA TRP A 162 6.05 -3.08 -8.45
C TRP A 162 7.50 -3.48 -8.69
N PHE A 163 8.12 -2.95 -9.76
CA PHE A 163 9.55 -3.10 -10.02
C PHE A 163 10.39 -2.50 -8.89
N HIS A 164 10.05 -1.27 -8.47
CA HIS A 164 10.58 -0.65 -7.27
C HIS A 164 9.71 -1.02 -6.07
N TYR A 165 9.76 -2.29 -5.70
CA TYR A 165 8.87 -2.88 -4.70
C TYR A 165 8.96 -2.22 -3.33
N ASP A 166 7.80 -2.19 -2.68
CA ASP A 166 7.58 -1.73 -1.32
C ASP A 166 6.55 -2.67 -0.67
N THR A 167 7.02 -3.73 -0.05
CA THR A 167 6.16 -4.84 0.35
C THR A 167 5.25 -4.51 1.53
N MET A 168 5.63 -3.53 2.35
CA MET A 168 4.81 -3.06 3.47
C MET A 168 3.64 -2.18 3.03
N HIS A 169 3.70 -1.62 1.82
CA HIS A 169 2.85 -0.54 1.32
C HIS A 169 1.60 -1.04 0.60
N PHE A 170 0.45 -0.55 1.05
CA PHE A 170 -0.85 -0.67 0.37
C PHE A 170 -1.43 0.73 0.15
N GLU A 171 -1.96 0.99 -1.06
CA GLU A 171 -2.59 2.27 -1.36
C GLU A 171 -3.95 2.09 -2.05
N TYR A 172 -4.91 2.94 -1.68
CA TYR A 172 -6.26 2.90 -2.22
C TYR A 172 -6.28 3.47 -3.64
N ARG A 173 -6.46 2.60 -4.63
CA ARG A 173 -6.43 2.91 -6.07
C ARG A 173 -7.45 2.06 -6.84
N PRO A 174 -8.76 2.22 -6.51
CA PRO A 174 -9.80 1.39 -7.13
C PRO A 174 -9.81 1.51 -8.65
N GLU A 175 -9.40 2.65 -9.22
CA GLU A 175 -9.32 2.88 -10.66
C GLU A 175 -8.29 2.00 -11.40
N LEU A 176 -7.38 1.36 -10.67
CA LEU A 176 -6.41 0.43 -11.26
C LEU A 176 -6.87 -1.03 -11.21
N LEU A 177 -7.99 -1.29 -10.51
CA LEU A 177 -8.55 -2.62 -10.28
C LEU A 177 -9.89 -2.84 -10.99
N GLY A 178 -10.48 -1.79 -11.53
CA GLY A 178 -11.77 -1.75 -12.23
C GLY A 178 -11.85 -2.55 -13.52
#